data_88f5ef59a88878121efa2a16166c3b99
#
_entry.id   88f5ef59a88878121efa2a16166c3b99
#
_cell.length_a   1.000
_cell.length_b   1.000
_cell.length_c   1.000
_cell.angle_alpha   90.00
_cell.angle_beta   90.00
_cell.angle_gamma   90.00
#
_symmetry.space_group_name_H-M   'P 1'
#
loop_
_entity.id
_entity.type
_entity.pdbx_description
1 polymer ?
#
loop_
_entity_poly.entity_id
_entity_poly.type
_entity_poly.pdbx_seq_one_letter_code
_entity_poly.pdbx_strand_id
1 'polypeptide(L)'
;MGLTDRTQSDRTLVAPAPTGVLDPRTGKPVGXXXGWADDPFFVGLNDELADKGFIVTATDEIINWARTGSLMWMQFGLACCAIEMIHAAMPRYDLERFGFAPRASPRQSDVMIVAGTLTNKMAPAMRKVYDQMPEPRYVISMGSCANGGGYYYYSYSVVRGCDRIVPVDVYVPGCPPSAEALLYGVLLLQKKIRRTGTIER
;
A
#
# COMPACT_ATOMS: atom_id res chain seq x y z
N MET A 1 25.20 -1.40 -5.83
CA MET A 1 24.04 -1.38 -4.91
C MET A 1 22.79 -1.64 -5.72
N GLY A 2 22.32 -2.88 -5.65
CA GLY A 2 21.26 -3.38 -6.52
C GLY A 2 19.90 -2.78 -6.18
N LEU A 3 19.41 -1.94 -7.07
CA LEU A 3 17.99 -1.65 -7.14
C LEU A 3 17.33 -2.98 -7.52
N THR A 4 16.60 -3.55 -6.59
CA THR A 4 15.85 -4.77 -6.89
C THR A 4 14.91 -4.49 -8.06
N ASP A 5 15.17 -5.17 -9.13
CA ASP A 5 14.42 -5.09 -10.37
C ASP A 5 13.05 -5.74 -10.14
N ARG A 6 12.13 -4.96 -9.57
CA ARG A 6 10.73 -5.34 -9.64
C ARG A 6 10.23 -4.95 -11.02
N THR A 7 10.01 -5.94 -11.82
CA THR A 7 9.55 -5.79 -13.18
C THR A 7 8.26 -4.95 -13.25
N GLN A 8 8.14 -4.26 -14.32
CA GLN A 8 7.06 -3.31 -14.65
C GLN A 8 5.64 -3.93 -14.55
N SER A 9 5.55 -5.24 -14.45
CA SER A 9 4.29 -5.98 -14.33
C SER A 9 3.56 -5.74 -13.00
N ASP A 10 4.31 -5.30 -11.95
CA ASP A 10 3.70 -5.00 -10.64
C ASP A 10 3.09 -3.59 -10.56
N ARG A 11 3.18 -2.83 -11.65
CA ARG A 11 2.75 -1.40 -11.67
C ARG A 11 1.32 -1.19 -12.13
N THR A 12 0.67 -2.20 -12.63
CA THR A 12 -0.74 -2.07 -12.99
C THR A 12 -1.58 -2.10 -11.71
N LEU A 13 -2.60 -1.26 -11.68
CA LEU A 13 -3.76 -1.48 -10.83
C LEU A 13 -4.25 -2.89 -11.16
N VAL A 14 -3.61 -3.87 -10.56
CA VAL A 14 -3.97 -5.25 -10.81
C VAL A 14 -5.36 -5.45 -10.25
N ALA A 15 -6.31 -5.50 -11.13
CA ALA A 15 -7.56 -6.15 -10.82
C ALA A 15 -7.20 -7.47 -10.13
N PRO A 16 -7.85 -7.82 -9.03
CA PRO A 16 -7.54 -9.08 -8.37
C PRO A 16 -7.55 -10.19 -9.40
N ALA A 17 -6.48 -10.97 -9.39
CA ALA A 17 -6.41 -12.14 -10.25
C ALA A 17 -7.73 -12.89 -10.12
N PRO A 18 -8.39 -13.21 -11.22
CA PRO A 18 -9.65 -13.91 -11.12
C PRO A 18 -9.44 -15.17 -10.28
N THR A 19 -10.29 -15.31 -9.29
CA THR A 19 -10.31 -16.49 -8.44
C THR A 19 -10.38 -17.72 -9.34
N GLY A 20 -9.32 -18.48 -9.40
CA GLY A 20 -9.25 -19.67 -10.23
C GLY A 20 -8.15 -19.71 -11.27
N VAL A 21 -7.23 -18.73 -11.26
CA VAL A 21 -6.05 -18.85 -12.13
C VAL A 21 -5.13 -19.92 -11.56
N LEU A 22 -4.90 -20.94 -12.35
CA LEU A 22 -4.00 -22.02 -11.99
C LEU A 22 -2.61 -21.76 -12.60
N ASP A 23 -1.56 -22.01 -11.82
CA ASP A 23 -0.19 -22.00 -12.30
C ASP A 23 -0.06 -23.07 -13.40
N PRO A 24 0.33 -22.69 -14.63
CA PRO A 24 0.42 -23.65 -15.74
C PRO A 24 1.48 -24.73 -15.53
N ARG A 25 2.41 -24.56 -14.58
CA ARG A 25 3.47 -25.53 -14.29
C ARG A 25 3.07 -26.54 -13.22
N THR A 26 2.29 -26.11 -12.25
CA THR A 26 1.95 -26.95 -11.08
C THR A 26 0.48 -27.32 -11.01
N GLY A 27 -0.38 -26.65 -11.80
CA GLY A 27 -1.82 -26.85 -11.77
C GLY A 27 -2.50 -26.34 -10.50
N LYS A 28 -1.77 -25.64 -9.66
CA LYS A 28 -2.28 -25.11 -8.39
C LYS A 28 -2.78 -23.67 -8.55
N PRO A 29 -3.75 -23.25 -7.77
CA PRO A 29 -4.23 -21.85 -7.84
C PRO A 29 -3.13 -20.86 -7.46
N VAL A 30 -2.95 -19.87 -8.32
CA VAL A 30 -1.99 -18.77 -8.09
C VAL A 30 -2.62 -17.78 -7.11
N GLY A 31 -1.90 -17.46 -6.07
CA GLY A 31 -2.39 -16.48 -5.11
C GLY A 31 -2.61 -16.99 -3.71
N UNK A 32 -2.34 -18.11 -3.54
CA UNK A 32 -2.50 -18.56 -2.25
C UNK A 32 -1.23 -18.46 -1.51
N UNK A 33 -1.31 -18.07 -0.75
CA UNK A 33 -0.33 -18.01 -0.02
C UNK A 33 0.25 -19.25 0.19
N UNK A 34 0.59 -19.40 -0.49
CA UNK A 34 1.18 -20.55 -0.46
C UNK A 34 2.03 -20.68 0.68
N GLY A 35 2.66 -21.28 0.93
CA GLY A 35 3.55 -21.58 1.99
C GLY A 35 2.85 -22.39 3.09
N TRP A 36 2.21 -21.72 3.97
CA TRP A 36 1.51 -22.42 5.06
C TRP A 36 0.23 -23.11 4.60
N ALA A 37 -0.38 -22.61 3.53
CA ALA A 37 -1.62 -23.20 2.99
C ALA A 37 -1.37 -24.55 2.30
N ASP A 38 -0.13 -24.79 1.86
CA ASP A 38 0.27 -26.05 1.23
C ASP A 38 0.85 -27.05 2.25
N ASP A 39 0.98 -26.67 3.50
CA ASP A 39 1.45 -27.54 4.59
C ASP A 39 0.43 -28.68 4.78
N PRO A 40 0.87 -29.94 4.77
CA PRO A 40 -0.05 -31.09 4.93
C PRO A 40 -0.93 -31.03 6.17
N PHE A 41 -0.46 -30.40 7.22
CA PHE A 41 -1.25 -30.20 8.45
C PHE A 41 -2.44 -29.28 8.17
N PHE A 42 -2.22 -28.16 7.48
CA PHE A 42 -3.28 -27.18 7.17
C PHE A 42 -4.20 -27.65 6.05
N VAL A 43 -3.68 -28.45 5.11
CA VAL A 43 -4.50 -29.05 4.06
C VAL A 43 -5.49 -30.04 4.69
N GLY A 44 -5.03 -30.92 5.56
CA GLY A 44 -5.88 -31.86 6.27
C GLY A 44 -6.91 -31.15 7.16
N LEU A 45 -6.47 -30.08 7.84
CA LEU A 45 -7.37 -29.27 8.66
C LEU A 45 -8.40 -28.53 7.80
N ASN A 46 -8.00 -28.05 6.63
CA ASN A 46 -8.92 -27.38 5.69
C ASN A 46 -9.95 -28.33 5.13
N ASP A 47 -9.58 -29.57 4.86
CA ASP A 47 -10.52 -30.58 4.37
C ASP A 47 -11.54 -30.96 5.45
N GLU A 48 -11.10 -31.08 6.70
CA GLU A 48 -12.01 -31.30 7.85
C GLU A 48 -12.88 -30.08 8.14
N LEU A 49 -12.36 -28.88 7.91
CA LEU A 49 -13.05 -27.61 8.17
C LEU A 49 -13.83 -27.13 6.92
N ALA A 50 -13.60 -27.70 5.73
CA ALA A 50 -14.35 -27.36 4.53
C ALA A 50 -15.83 -27.73 4.69
N ASP A 51 -16.10 -28.83 5.39
CA ASP A 51 -17.46 -29.20 5.78
C ASP A 51 -18.04 -28.25 6.86
N LYS A 52 -17.15 -27.58 7.59
CA LYS A 52 -17.52 -26.61 8.64
C LYS A 52 -17.12 -25.18 8.29
N GLY A 53 -16.62 -24.96 7.11
CA GLY A 53 -16.40 -23.75 6.29
C GLY A 53 -16.06 -22.41 6.92
N PHE A 54 -15.61 -22.37 8.16
CA PHE A 54 -15.87 -21.18 8.95
C PHE A 54 -14.60 -20.50 9.52
N ILE A 55 -13.59 -21.26 9.92
CA ILE A 55 -12.57 -20.70 10.84
C ILE A 55 -11.42 -20.02 10.10
N VAL A 56 -10.91 -20.59 9.02
CA VAL A 56 -9.71 -20.04 8.34
C VAL A 56 -10.04 -18.76 7.57
N THR A 57 -11.15 -18.75 6.85
CA THR A 57 -11.65 -17.55 6.16
C THR A 57 -11.94 -16.43 7.18
N ALA A 58 -12.49 -16.80 8.33
CA ALA A 58 -12.82 -15.86 9.40
C ALA A 58 -11.55 -15.22 10.01
N THR A 59 -10.46 -15.98 10.19
CA THR A 59 -9.22 -15.41 10.74
C THR A 59 -8.58 -14.39 9.80
N ASP A 60 -8.52 -14.67 8.51
CA ASP A 60 -7.99 -13.72 7.52
C ASP A 60 -8.85 -12.45 7.47
N GLU A 61 -10.16 -12.60 7.50
CA GLU A 61 -11.08 -11.45 7.51
C GLU A 61 -10.91 -10.60 8.77
N ILE A 62 -10.76 -11.23 9.93
CA ILE A 62 -10.56 -10.54 11.20
C ILE A 62 -9.23 -9.78 11.20
N ILE A 63 -8.14 -10.41 10.75
CA ILE A 63 -6.83 -9.76 10.69
C ILE A 63 -6.87 -8.58 9.70
N ASN A 64 -7.45 -8.76 8.54
CA ASN A 64 -7.55 -7.69 7.53
C ASN A 64 -8.51 -6.58 7.98
N TRP A 65 -9.58 -6.92 8.69
CA TRP A 65 -10.46 -5.93 9.32
C TRP A 65 -9.69 -5.11 10.35
N ALA A 66 -8.93 -5.77 11.22
CA ALA A 66 -8.11 -5.08 12.24
C ALA A 66 -7.06 -4.18 11.59
N ARG A 67 -6.37 -4.67 10.55
CA ARG A 67 -5.38 -3.88 9.81
C ARG A 67 -6.01 -2.65 9.15
N THR A 68 -7.14 -2.83 8.47
CA THR A 68 -7.79 -1.70 7.77
C THR A 68 -8.41 -0.69 8.74
N GLY A 69 -8.76 -1.11 9.94
CA GLY A 69 -9.30 -0.23 10.96
C GLY A 69 -8.25 0.47 11.82
N SER A 70 -6.97 0.16 11.61
CA SER A 70 -5.87 0.70 12.42
C SER A 70 -4.63 0.96 11.56
N LEU A 71 -4.79 1.72 10.48
CA LEU A 71 -3.67 2.09 9.60
C LEU A 71 -3.05 3.39 10.08
N MET A 72 -1.80 3.30 10.52
CA MET A 72 -1.03 4.47 10.95
C MET A 72 -0.21 4.98 9.78
N TRP A 73 -0.36 6.27 9.43
CA TRP A 73 0.30 6.82 8.25
C TRP A 73 1.44 7.77 8.60
N MET A 74 2.55 7.58 7.90
CA MET A 74 3.74 8.44 7.99
C MET A 74 3.53 9.70 7.17
N GLN A 75 3.68 10.84 7.81
CA GLN A 75 3.56 12.16 7.19
C GLN A 75 4.84 12.51 6.43
N PHE A 76 4.94 12.08 5.17
CA PHE A 76 6.08 12.45 4.34
C PHE A 76 5.69 13.62 3.44
N GLY A 77 5.49 14.77 4.07
CA GLY A 77 5.09 16.01 3.41
C GLY A 77 6.29 16.75 2.82
N LEU A 78 6.31 16.91 1.51
CA LEU A 78 7.44 17.52 0.79
C LEU A 78 7.10 18.88 0.19
N ALA A 79 5.83 19.14 -0.12
CA ALA A 79 5.42 20.37 -0.80
C ALA A 79 3.93 20.64 -0.58
N CYS A 80 3.26 21.28 -1.52
CA CYS A 80 1.87 21.74 -1.40
C CYS A 80 0.87 20.61 -1.13
N CYS A 81 1.11 19.40 -1.59
CA CYS A 81 0.24 18.25 -1.31
C CYS A 81 0.17 17.94 0.19
N ALA A 82 1.21 18.31 0.96
CA ALA A 82 1.21 18.12 2.40
C ALA A 82 0.10 18.93 3.09
N ILE A 83 -0.27 20.07 2.55
CA ILE A 83 -1.36 20.89 3.10
C ILE A 83 -2.70 20.16 2.95
N GLU A 84 -2.95 19.58 1.78
CA GLU A 84 -4.17 18.80 1.56
C GLU A 84 -4.18 17.50 2.39
N MET A 85 -3.01 16.90 2.59
CA MET A 85 -2.85 15.74 3.47
C MET A 85 -3.20 16.10 4.92
N ILE A 86 -2.74 17.26 5.40
CA ILE A 86 -3.10 17.78 6.74
C ILE A 86 -4.60 18.07 6.78
N HIS A 87 -5.14 18.70 5.73
CA HIS A 87 -6.57 19.04 5.63
C HIS A 87 -7.45 17.78 5.74
N ALA A 88 -7.03 16.68 5.13
CA ALA A 88 -7.77 15.42 5.21
C ALA A 88 -7.84 14.86 6.64
N ALA A 89 -6.84 15.16 7.48
CA ALA A 89 -6.83 14.75 8.90
C ALA A 89 -7.64 15.70 9.80
N MET A 90 -8.00 16.88 9.30
CA MET A 90 -8.73 17.89 10.08
C MET A 90 -10.22 17.53 10.24
N PRO A 91 -10.95 18.19 11.15
CA PRO A 91 -12.32 17.80 11.52
C PRO A 91 -13.32 17.69 10.37
N ARG A 92 -13.12 18.43 9.28
CA ARG A 92 -14.06 18.36 8.14
C ARG A 92 -14.11 16.97 7.50
N TYR A 93 -12.96 16.32 7.36
CA TYR A 93 -12.83 15.01 6.70
C TYR A 93 -12.58 13.89 7.68
N ASP A 94 -11.81 14.18 8.71
CA ASP A 94 -11.58 13.30 9.86
C ASP A 94 -11.17 11.88 9.47
N LEU A 95 -9.96 11.75 8.91
CA LEU A 95 -9.41 10.44 8.51
C LEU A 95 -9.35 9.45 9.68
N GLU A 96 -9.26 9.97 10.92
CA GLU A 96 -9.17 9.10 12.11
C GLU A 96 -10.41 8.22 12.29
N ARG A 97 -11.59 8.71 11.92
CA ARG A 97 -12.82 7.90 12.00
C ARG A 97 -12.81 6.71 11.04
N PHE A 98 -11.94 6.73 10.02
CA PHE A 98 -11.73 5.60 9.12
C PHE A 98 -10.61 4.67 9.59
N GLY A 99 -10.08 4.90 10.80
CA GLY A 99 -8.97 4.12 11.34
C GLY A 99 -7.62 4.50 10.75
N PHE A 100 -7.45 5.76 10.33
CA PHE A 100 -6.26 6.20 9.61
C PHE A 100 -5.67 7.43 10.32
N ALA A 101 -4.73 7.18 11.25
CA ALA A 101 -4.19 8.21 12.13
C ALA A 101 -2.73 8.57 11.80
N PRO A 102 -2.33 9.84 11.95
CA PRO A 102 -0.96 10.26 11.63
C PRO A 102 0.05 9.81 12.68
N ARG A 103 1.24 9.45 12.23
CA ARG A 103 2.39 9.14 13.08
C ARG A 103 3.63 9.82 12.52
N ALA A 104 4.45 10.37 13.42
CA ALA A 104 5.69 11.03 13.03
C ALA A 104 6.85 10.05 12.85
N SER A 105 6.78 8.88 13.48
CA SER A 105 7.85 7.88 13.44
C SER A 105 7.57 6.81 12.40
N PRO A 106 8.54 6.49 11.52
CA PRO A 106 8.37 5.38 10.57
C PRO A 106 8.19 4.02 11.27
N ARG A 107 8.77 3.84 12.45
CA ARG A 107 8.63 2.60 13.22
C ARG A 107 7.22 2.34 13.72
N GLN A 108 6.38 3.39 13.76
CA GLN A 108 5.01 3.33 14.24
C GLN A 108 3.99 3.49 13.11
N SER A 109 4.43 3.40 11.86
CA SER A 109 3.60 3.70 10.69
C SER A 109 3.54 2.49 9.77
N ASP A 110 2.35 2.23 9.23
CA ASP A 110 2.08 1.15 8.29
C ASP A 110 2.03 1.65 6.85
N VAL A 111 1.66 2.93 6.67
CA VAL A 111 1.47 3.55 5.36
C VAL A 111 2.35 4.79 5.25
N MET A 112 3.08 4.94 4.15
CA MET A 112 3.78 6.18 3.83
C MET A 112 2.97 6.96 2.80
N ILE A 113 2.61 8.22 3.10
CA ILE A 113 2.02 9.11 2.10
C ILE A 113 3.12 10.04 1.60
N VAL A 114 3.51 9.88 0.34
CA VAL A 114 4.50 10.78 -0.30
C VAL A 114 3.71 11.95 -0.89
N ALA A 115 3.74 13.09 -0.20
CA ALA A 115 2.89 14.24 -0.50
C ALA A 115 3.73 15.41 -0.99
N GLY A 116 4.05 15.44 -2.28
CA GLY A 116 4.73 16.56 -2.90
C GLY A 116 5.89 16.17 -3.82
N THR A 117 6.69 17.16 -4.17
CA THR A 117 7.80 17.03 -5.12
C THR A 117 8.99 16.33 -4.46
N LEU A 118 9.37 15.19 -5.02
CA LEU A 118 10.55 14.46 -4.55
C LEU A 118 11.78 14.93 -5.32
N THR A 119 12.75 15.48 -4.58
CA THR A 119 14.03 15.91 -5.18
C THR A 119 15.06 14.78 -5.11
N ASN A 120 16.07 14.86 -5.99
CA ASN A 120 17.18 13.91 -5.99
C ASN A 120 17.92 13.90 -4.64
N LYS A 121 17.99 15.05 -3.99
CA LYS A 121 18.66 15.19 -2.67
C LYS A 121 17.83 14.53 -1.56
N MET A 122 16.50 14.53 -1.67
CA MET A 122 15.60 13.94 -0.67
C MET A 122 15.35 12.44 -0.90
N ALA A 123 15.58 11.93 -2.12
CA ALA A 123 15.29 10.56 -2.46
C ALA A 123 15.98 9.53 -1.55
N PRO A 124 17.28 9.67 -1.21
CA PRO A 124 17.92 8.74 -0.26
C PRO A 124 17.28 8.77 1.12
N ALA A 125 16.86 9.95 1.59
CA ALA A 125 16.18 10.08 2.89
C ALA A 125 14.83 9.38 2.88
N MET A 126 14.06 9.52 1.78
CA MET A 126 12.78 8.83 1.62
C MET A 126 12.96 7.32 1.64
N ARG A 127 13.96 6.80 0.92
CA ARG A 127 14.26 5.37 0.91
C ARG A 127 14.62 4.87 2.31
N LYS A 128 15.44 5.63 3.04
CA LYS A 128 15.84 5.28 4.41
C LYS A 128 14.63 5.23 5.35
N VAL A 129 13.72 6.19 5.25
CA VAL A 129 12.49 6.21 6.06
C VAL A 129 11.61 5.00 5.72
N TYR A 130 11.47 4.69 4.43
CA TYR A 130 10.68 3.53 3.99
C TYR A 130 11.25 2.23 4.55
N ASP A 131 12.58 2.07 4.52
CA ASP A 131 13.24 0.86 5.03
C ASP A 131 13.11 0.71 6.55
N GLN A 132 12.83 1.81 7.27
CA GLN A 132 12.60 1.79 8.72
C GLN A 132 11.18 1.43 9.11
N MET A 133 10.26 1.39 8.15
CA MET A 133 8.86 1.01 8.43
C MET A 133 8.75 -0.50 8.61
N PRO A 134 7.97 -0.96 9.60
CA PRO A 134 7.73 -2.40 9.76
C PRO A 134 6.87 -2.95 8.62
N GLU A 135 6.95 -4.24 8.38
CA GLU A 135 6.08 -4.91 7.43
C GLU A 135 4.84 -5.45 8.14
N PRO A 136 3.68 -5.46 7.49
CA PRO A 136 3.41 -5.01 6.12
C PRO A 136 3.36 -3.48 6.01
N ARG A 137 3.96 -2.94 4.96
CA ARG A 137 4.06 -1.50 4.73
C ARG A 137 3.53 -1.14 3.35
N TYR A 138 2.85 -0.01 3.26
CA TYR A 138 2.15 0.44 2.05
C TYR A 138 2.58 1.85 1.70
N VAL A 139 2.47 2.22 0.41
CA VAL A 139 2.85 3.56 -0.05
C VAL A 139 1.73 4.15 -0.90
N ILE A 140 1.28 5.35 -0.54
CA ILE A 140 0.37 6.18 -1.35
C ILE A 140 1.20 7.31 -1.95
N SER A 141 1.21 7.39 -3.28
CA SER A 141 1.82 8.49 -4.01
C SER A 141 0.76 9.56 -4.26
N MET A 142 0.92 10.72 -3.61
CA MET A 142 -0.06 11.79 -3.65
C MET A 142 0.40 12.97 -4.52
N GLY A 143 -0.37 13.21 -5.56
CA GLY A 143 -0.17 14.34 -6.44
C GLY A 143 0.75 14.08 -7.62
N SER A 144 0.64 14.92 -8.64
CA SER A 144 1.35 14.76 -9.90
C SER A 144 2.87 14.73 -9.75
N CYS A 145 3.39 15.49 -8.79
CA CYS A 145 4.85 15.55 -8.55
C CYS A 145 5.37 14.21 -8.04
N ALA A 146 4.71 13.61 -7.05
CA ALA A 146 5.09 12.31 -6.52
C ALA A 146 4.85 11.20 -7.54
N ASN A 147 3.76 11.30 -8.32
CA ASN A 147 3.38 10.27 -9.30
C ASN A 147 4.37 10.18 -10.47
N GLY A 148 4.83 11.33 -10.97
CA GLY A 148 5.69 11.31 -12.17
C GLY A 148 6.54 12.54 -12.38
N GLY A 149 6.73 13.38 -11.37
CA GLY A 149 7.47 14.63 -11.51
C GLY A 149 6.58 15.85 -11.78
N GLY A 150 5.40 15.63 -12.34
CA GLY A 150 4.36 16.65 -12.53
C GLY A 150 4.84 17.89 -13.25
N TYR A 151 4.51 19.04 -12.68
CA TYR A 151 4.86 20.36 -13.22
C TYR A 151 6.38 20.55 -13.37
N TYR A 152 7.17 19.84 -12.52
CA TYR A 152 8.63 19.98 -12.47
C TYR A 152 9.36 18.83 -13.18
N TYR A 153 8.70 18.17 -14.11
CA TYR A 153 9.22 16.98 -14.81
C TYR A 153 10.60 17.22 -15.46
N TYR A 154 10.80 18.39 -16.05
CA TYR A 154 12.04 18.73 -16.75
C TYR A 154 13.10 19.34 -15.85
N SER A 155 12.83 19.50 -14.55
CA SER A 155 13.83 20.04 -13.62
C SER A 155 14.97 19.03 -13.40
N TYR A 156 16.19 19.54 -13.36
CA TYR A 156 17.39 18.72 -13.12
C TYR A 156 17.40 18.12 -11.69
N SER A 157 16.68 18.72 -10.76
CA SER A 157 16.74 18.35 -9.34
C SER A 157 15.61 17.41 -8.90
N VAL A 158 14.64 17.10 -9.77
CA VAL A 158 13.41 16.38 -9.40
C VAL A 158 13.46 14.94 -9.89
N VAL A 159 13.06 14.02 -9.02
CA VAL A 159 12.86 12.60 -9.36
C VAL A 159 11.50 12.46 -10.06
N ARG A 160 11.50 11.85 -11.22
CA ARG A 160 10.31 11.68 -12.06
C ARG A 160 9.49 10.48 -11.62
N GLY A 161 8.89 10.61 -10.43
CA GLY A 161 8.08 9.58 -9.79
C GLY A 161 8.76 8.93 -8.60
N CYS A 162 8.05 8.85 -7.47
CA CYS A 162 8.56 8.21 -6.26
C CYS A 162 8.63 6.69 -6.41
N ASP A 163 7.93 6.13 -7.39
CA ASP A 163 7.95 4.70 -7.72
C ASP A 163 9.33 4.21 -8.18
N ARG A 164 10.20 5.13 -8.56
CA ARG A 164 11.61 4.81 -8.89
C ARG A 164 12.42 4.47 -7.63
N ILE A 165 11.94 4.88 -6.47
CA ILE A 165 12.68 4.74 -5.20
C ILE A 165 12.01 3.71 -4.29
N VAL A 166 10.66 3.74 -4.17
CA VAL A 166 9.87 2.85 -3.32
C VAL A 166 8.70 2.26 -4.13
N PRO A 167 8.25 1.05 -3.80
CA PRO A 167 7.05 0.52 -4.47
C PRO A 167 5.81 1.30 -4.05
N VAL A 168 4.93 1.62 -5.00
CA VAL A 168 3.72 2.40 -4.76
C VAL A 168 2.50 1.50 -4.91
N ASP A 169 1.60 1.56 -3.92
CA ASP A 169 0.36 0.77 -3.90
C ASP A 169 -0.81 1.50 -4.54
N VAL A 170 -0.91 2.81 -4.28
CA VAL A 170 -2.01 3.64 -4.77
C VAL A 170 -1.46 4.97 -5.26
N TYR A 171 -1.95 5.41 -6.42
CA TYR A 171 -1.64 6.74 -6.98
C TYR A 171 -2.87 7.63 -6.87
N VAL A 172 -2.68 8.83 -6.30
CA VAL A 172 -3.74 9.84 -6.18
C VAL A 172 -3.37 11.01 -7.10
N PRO A 173 -4.09 11.21 -8.21
CA PRO A 173 -3.79 12.30 -9.15
C PRO A 173 -4.31 13.64 -8.65
N GLY A 174 -3.67 14.71 -9.10
CA GLY A 174 -4.04 16.09 -8.79
C GLY A 174 -2.80 16.97 -8.55
N CYS A 175 -3.00 18.29 -8.50
CA CYS A 175 -1.89 19.23 -8.28
C CYS A 175 -2.38 20.48 -7.54
N PRO A 176 -2.58 20.38 -6.22
CA PRO A 176 -2.66 19.18 -5.40
C PRO A 176 -4.00 18.45 -5.59
N PRO A 177 -4.07 17.15 -5.27
CA PRO A 177 -5.37 16.49 -5.18
C PRO A 177 -6.15 17.06 -3.98
N SER A 178 -7.46 17.11 -4.09
CA SER A 178 -8.29 17.54 -2.97
C SER A 178 -8.23 16.50 -1.83
N ALA A 179 -8.62 16.92 -0.64
CA ALA A 179 -8.70 16.04 0.53
C ALA A 179 -9.62 14.84 0.27
N GLU A 180 -10.71 15.04 -0.49
CA GLU A 180 -11.63 13.96 -0.89
C GLU A 180 -10.93 12.94 -1.80
N ALA A 181 -10.09 13.41 -2.72
CA ALA A 181 -9.33 12.51 -3.60
C ALA A 181 -8.35 11.65 -2.81
N LEU A 182 -7.70 12.24 -1.79
CA LEU A 182 -6.83 11.48 -0.89
C LEU A 182 -7.64 10.47 -0.06
N LEU A 183 -8.78 10.90 0.48
CA LEU A 183 -9.69 10.01 1.22
C LEU A 183 -10.10 8.81 0.36
N TYR A 184 -10.45 9.06 -0.89
CA TYR A 184 -10.77 7.98 -1.84
C TYR A 184 -9.57 7.04 -2.03
N GLY A 185 -8.35 7.59 -2.14
CA GLY A 185 -7.12 6.80 -2.24
C GLY A 185 -6.91 5.91 -1.03
N VAL A 186 -7.19 6.41 0.18
CA VAL A 186 -7.13 5.63 1.42
C VAL A 186 -8.14 4.47 1.39
N LEU A 187 -9.39 4.75 0.96
CA LEU A 187 -10.42 3.72 0.85
C LEU A 187 -10.05 2.65 -0.19
N LEU A 188 -9.38 3.04 -1.28
CA LEU A 188 -8.86 2.08 -2.27
C LEU A 188 -7.78 1.20 -1.65
N LEU A 189 -6.88 1.78 -0.83
CA LEU A 189 -5.85 1.02 -0.13
C LEU A 189 -6.48 0.01 0.84
N GLN A 190 -7.47 0.45 1.63
CA GLN A 190 -8.19 -0.43 2.55
C GLN A 190 -8.84 -1.59 1.79
N LYS A 191 -9.46 -1.30 0.64
CA LYS A 191 -10.07 -2.31 -0.22
C LYS A 191 -9.03 -3.28 -0.77
N LYS A 192 -7.83 -2.78 -1.13
CA LYS A 192 -6.70 -3.61 -1.57
C LYS A 192 -6.28 -4.58 -0.45
N ILE A 193 -6.10 -4.06 0.77
CA ILE A 193 -5.68 -4.86 1.94
C ILE A 193 -6.70 -5.98 2.23
N ARG A 194 -8.00 -5.66 2.18
CA ARG A 194 -9.06 -6.67 2.44
C ARG A 194 -9.07 -7.80 1.41
N ARG A 195 -8.59 -7.54 0.18
CA ARG A 195 -8.54 -8.54 -0.89
C ARG A 195 -7.25 -9.35 -0.90
N THR A 196 -6.20 -8.85 -0.24
CA THR A 196 -4.89 -9.49 -0.23
C THR A 196 -4.84 -10.49 0.92
N GLY A 197 -4.20 -11.64 0.67
CA GLY A 197 -3.97 -12.62 1.74
C GLY A 197 -3.17 -12.01 2.89
N THR A 198 -3.43 -12.48 4.09
CA THR A 198 -2.97 -11.85 5.32
C THR A 198 -1.46 -11.91 5.52
N ILE A 199 -0.83 -12.97 5.09
CA ILE A 199 0.52 -13.35 5.52
C ILE A 199 1.56 -12.98 4.46
N GLU A 200 1.22 -13.04 3.19
CA GLU A 200 2.15 -12.70 2.10
C GLU A 200 1.72 -11.44 1.35
N ARG A 201 2.69 -10.54 1.12
CA ARG A 201 2.53 -9.37 0.30
C ARG A 201 3.59 -9.36 -0.80
#